data_9a89b5fb336582e083222eeebbc7fcde
#
_entry.id   9a89b5fb336582e083222eeebbc7fcde
#
_cell.length_a   1.000
_cell.length_b   1.000
_cell.length_c   1.000
_cell.angle_alpha   90.00
_cell.angle_beta   90.00
_cell.angle_gamma   90.00
#
_symmetry.space_group_name_H-M   'P 1'
#
loop_
_entity.id
_entity.type
_entity.pdbx_description
1 polymer ?
#
loop_
_entity_poly.entity_id
_entity_poly.type
_entity_poly.pdbx_seq_one_letter_code
_entity_poly.pdbx_strand_id
1 'polypeptide(L)'
;MEVAIAGGHGKIGLLLGRRLVERGNAVLGLIRDPAQEDDLHAVGVEPVLCDLEADHDVGEAVRGVDAVVFAAGAGPGSGAERKRTMDLGGALRLIEAARAEGIGRYVMVSAMGAADPPAEGGDVFGAYLRAKAEADRALAASGLGFTIVRPGGLTDDPPTGRVEVGERLPRGQVPRADVAEVLAEVLVFPNTLGKTFDLVSGEVPIEEAVAGI
;
A
#
# COMPACT_ATOMS: atom_id res chain seq x y z
N MET A 1 3.76 -1.25 -17.47
CA MET A 1 4.69 -1.02 -16.35
C MET A 1 5.01 -2.36 -15.70
N GLU A 2 6.17 -2.43 -15.06
CA GLU A 2 6.48 -3.50 -14.11
C GLU A 2 6.33 -2.95 -12.68
N VAL A 3 5.51 -3.62 -11.85
CA VAL A 3 5.12 -3.13 -10.52
C VAL A 3 5.43 -4.18 -9.46
N ALA A 4 6.19 -3.81 -8.42
CA ALA A 4 6.39 -4.66 -7.25
C ALA A 4 5.42 -4.30 -6.13
N ILE A 5 4.75 -5.31 -5.56
CA ILE A 5 3.78 -5.15 -4.47
C ILE A 5 4.34 -5.81 -3.20
N ALA A 6 4.78 -5.01 -2.24
CA ALA A 6 5.10 -5.49 -0.90
C ALA A 6 3.81 -5.88 -0.16
N GLY A 7 3.76 -7.11 0.34
CA GLY A 7 2.52 -7.72 0.83
C GLY A 7 1.66 -8.30 -0.29
N GLY A 8 2.30 -8.89 -1.31
CA GLY A 8 1.66 -9.45 -2.51
C GLY A 8 0.56 -10.47 -2.21
N HIS A 9 0.72 -11.29 -1.16
CA HIS A 9 -0.31 -12.25 -0.72
C HIS A 9 -1.40 -11.64 0.19
N GLY A 10 -1.25 -10.37 0.60
CA GLY A 10 -2.31 -9.70 1.38
C GLY A 10 -3.59 -9.53 0.57
N LYS A 11 -4.76 -9.42 1.24
CA LYS A 11 -6.06 -9.25 0.54
C LYS A 11 -6.05 -8.11 -0.48
N ILE A 12 -5.48 -6.95 -0.14
CA ILE A 12 -5.34 -5.83 -1.09
C ILE A 12 -4.29 -6.17 -2.15
N GLY A 13 -3.17 -6.80 -1.76
CA GLY A 13 -2.10 -7.17 -2.69
C GLY A 13 -2.56 -8.08 -3.81
N LEU A 14 -3.31 -9.14 -3.50
CA LEU A 14 -3.87 -10.07 -4.49
C LEU A 14 -4.91 -9.39 -5.41
N LEU A 15 -5.78 -8.54 -4.84
CA LEU A 15 -6.78 -7.80 -5.63
C LEU A 15 -6.12 -6.79 -6.58
N LEU A 16 -5.13 -6.05 -6.08
CA LEU A 16 -4.36 -5.09 -6.88
C LEU A 16 -3.54 -5.82 -7.96
N GLY A 17 -2.85 -6.89 -7.58
CA GLY A 17 -2.05 -7.69 -8.51
C GLY A 17 -2.88 -8.18 -9.68
N ARG A 18 -4.02 -8.82 -9.41
CA ARG A 18 -4.98 -9.25 -10.43
C ARG A 18 -5.38 -8.07 -11.33
N ARG A 19 -5.75 -6.94 -10.74
CA ARG A 19 -6.22 -5.77 -11.48
C ARG A 19 -5.13 -5.20 -12.42
N LEU A 20 -3.90 -5.14 -11.95
CA LEU A 20 -2.77 -4.67 -12.74
C LEU A 20 -2.44 -5.63 -13.89
N VAL A 21 -2.48 -6.93 -13.66
CA VAL A 21 -2.29 -7.96 -14.71
C VAL A 21 -3.39 -7.87 -15.77
N GLU A 22 -4.66 -7.74 -15.37
CA GLU A 22 -5.79 -7.52 -16.29
C GLU A 22 -5.61 -6.27 -17.17
N ARG A 23 -4.90 -5.26 -16.67
CA ARG A 23 -4.53 -4.04 -17.41
C ARG A 23 -3.24 -4.17 -18.22
N GLY A 24 -2.66 -5.37 -18.31
CA GLY A 24 -1.46 -5.66 -19.12
C GLY A 24 -0.14 -5.24 -18.49
N ASN A 25 -0.08 -5.09 -17.16
CA ASN A 25 1.16 -4.83 -16.44
C ASN A 25 1.85 -6.14 -16.02
N ALA A 26 3.19 -6.14 -15.93
CA ALA A 26 3.94 -7.15 -15.24
C ALA A 26 3.91 -6.85 -13.73
N VAL A 27 3.66 -7.86 -12.89
CA VAL A 27 3.50 -7.65 -11.44
C VAL A 27 4.34 -8.67 -10.66
N LEU A 28 5.20 -8.16 -9.79
CA LEU A 28 5.95 -8.94 -8.81
C LEU A 28 5.25 -8.83 -7.44
N GLY A 29 4.95 -9.94 -6.81
CA GLY A 29 4.38 -9.98 -5.46
C GLY A 29 5.45 -10.38 -4.44
N LEU A 30 5.89 -9.43 -3.60
CA LEU A 30 6.84 -9.75 -2.54
C LEU A 30 6.13 -10.53 -1.43
N ILE A 31 6.61 -11.74 -1.18
CA ILE A 31 6.08 -12.68 -0.17
C ILE A 31 7.20 -13.15 0.75
N ARG A 32 6.85 -13.55 1.98
CA ARG A 32 7.81 -14.09 2.96
C ARG A 32 7.76 -15.60 3.11
N ASP A 33 6.70 -16.23 2.61
CA ASP A 33 6.44 -17.66 2.75
C ASP A 33 6.21 -18.28 1.35
N PRO A 34 7.05 -19.23 0.92
CA PRO A 34 6.89 -19.88 -0.37
C PRO A 34 5.54 -20.57 -0.56
N ALA A 35 4.85 -20.98 0.53
CA ALA A 35 3.51 -21.55 0.44
C ALA A 35 2.46 -20.57 -0.12
N GLN A 36 2.80 -19.29 -0.29
CA GLN A 36 1.93 -18.26 -0.86
C GLN A 36 2.03 -18.13 -2.40
N GLU A 37 2.99 -18.82 -3.03
CA GLU A 37 3.28 -18.69 -4.47
C GLU A 37 2.08 -19.07 -5.34
N ASP A 38 1.42 -20.18 -5.05
CA ASP A 38 0.29 -20.67 -5.85
C ASP A 38 -0.88 -19.65 -5.91
N ASP A 39 -1.12 -18.93 -4.82
CA ASP A 39 -2.17 -17.90 -4.78
C ASP A 39 -1.82 -16.69 -5.65
N LEU A 40 -0.54 -16.32 -5.74
CA LEU A 40 -0.07 -15.26 -6.62
C LEU A 40 -0.16 -15.68 -8.09
N HIS A 41 0.34 -16.88 -8.42
CA HIS A 41 0.25 -17.43 -9.77
C HIS A 41 -1.20 -17.53 -10.26
N ALA A 42 -2.14 -17.88 -9.37
CA ALA A 42 -3.58 -17.96 -9.69
C ALA A 42 -4.17 -16.62 -10.16
N VAL A 43 -3.54 -15.50 -9.81
CA VAL A 43 -3.95 -14.16 -10.25
C VAL A 43 -2.99 -13.53 -11.26
N GLY A 44 -2.02 -14.30 -11.78
CA GLY A 44 -1.07 -13.88 -12.80
C GLY A 44 0.09 -13.01 -12.28
N VAL A 45 0.32 -13.01 -10.96
CA VAL A 45 1.40 -12.28 -10.30
C VAL A 45 2.59 -13.19 -10.13
N GLU A 46 3.79 -12.73 -10.43
CA GLU A 46 5.04 -13.44 -10.21
C GLU A 46 5.48 -13.30 -8.75
N PRO A 47 5.61 -14.40 -7.99
CA PRO A 47 6.04 -14.34 -6.60
C PRO A 47 7.54 -14.08 -6.49
N VAL A 48 7.94 -13.20 -5.58
CA VAL A 48 9.33 -12.95 -5.21
C VAL A 48 9.49 -13.14 -3.71
N LEU A 49 10.33 -14.10 -3.31
CA LEU A 49 10.58 -14.34 -1.89
C LEU A 49 11.42 -13.21 -1.30
N CYS A 50 10.78 -12.36 -0.51
CA CYS A 50 11.39 -11.21 0.14
C CYS A 50 10.67 -10.91 1.47
N ASP A 51 11.30 -11.24 2.60
CA ASP A 51 10.78 -10.88 3.91
C ASP A 51 11.31 -9.51 4.32
N LEU A 52 10.42 -8.54 4.39
CA LEU A 52 10.74 -7.16 4.80
C LEU A 52 11.13 -7.03 6.30
N GLU A 53 10.90 -8.07 7.12
CA GLU A 53 11.32 -8.11 8.52
C GLU A 53 12.68 -8.83 8.70
N ALA A 54 13.14 -9.58 7.69
CA ALA A 54 14.42 -10.30 7.71
C ALA A 54 15.54 -9.48 7.03
N ASP A 55 16.75 -10.04 7.05
CA ASP A 55 17.93 -9.44 6.40
C ASP A 55 18.02 -9.86 4.92
N HIS A 56 16.94 -9.65 4.17
CA HIS A 56 16.92 -9.89 2.73
C HIS A 56 17.30 -8.60 1.97
N ASP A 57 17.92 -8.77 0.81
CA ASP A 57 18.19 -7.66 -0.10
C ASP A 57 16.89 -7.23 -0.80
N VAL A 58 16.20 -6.25 -0.19
CA VAL A 58 14.96 -5.69 -0.75
C VAL A 58 15.23 -4.98 -2.07
N GLY A 59 16.43 -4.42 -2.27
CA GLY A 59 16.84 -3.78 -3.51
C GLY A 59 16.86 -4.77 -4.67
N GLU A 60 17.43 -5.96 -4.46
CA GLU A 60 17.41 -7.02 -5.48
C GLU A 60 15.97 -7.42 -5.87
N ALA A 61 15.07 -7.53 -4.88
CA ALA A 61 13.67 -7.91 -5.11
C ALA A 61 12.84 -6.86 -5.89
N VAL A 62 13.30 -5.62 -5.97
CA VAL A 62 12.60 -4.53 -6.68
C VAL A 62 13.43 -3.91 -7.81
N ARG A 63 14.56 -4.54 -8.16
CA ARG A 63 15.45 -4.01 -9.20
C ARG A 63 14.77 -3.99 -10.56
N GLY A 64 14.81 -2.82 -11.21
CA GLY A 64 14.32 -2.63 -12.57
C GLY A 64 12.82 -2.40 -12.70
N VAL A 65 12.05 -2.43 -11.60
CA VAL A 65 10.62 -2.12 -11.67
C VAL A 65 10.36 -0.62 -11.86
N ASP A 66 9.27 -0.29 -12.51
CA ASP A 66 8.84 1.10 -12.74
C ASP A 66 8.22 1.73 -11.48
N ALA A 67 7.56 0.90 -10.67
CA ALA A 67 6.83 1.34 -9.48
C ALA A 67 6.83 0.30 -8.36
N VAL A 68 6.73 0.78 -7.12
CA VAL A 68 6.49 -0.08 -5.95
C VAL A 68 5.22 0.33 -5.22
N VAL A 69 4.49 -0.66 -4.69
CA VAL A 69 3.33 -0.46 -3.85
C VAL A 69 3.56 -1.14 -2.50
N PHE A 70 3.51 -0.36 -1.41
CA PHE A 70 3.55 -0.90 -0.05
C PHE A 70 2.13 -1.16 0.44
N ALA A 71 1.67 -2.41 0.32
CA ALA A 71 0.39 -2.90 0.82
C ALA A 71 0.56 -3.91 1.98
N ALA A 72 1.80 -4.03 2.50
CA ALA A 72 2.11 -4.88 3.64
C ALA A 72 1.66 -4.27 4.96
N GLY A 73 1.42 -5.13 5.93
CA GLY A 73 1.13 -4.76 7.30
C GLY A 73 1.21 -5.98 8.21
N ALA A 74 1.35 -5.74 9.50
CA ALA A 74 1.50 -6.80 10.50
C ALA A 74 0.26 -7.71 10.63
N GLY A 75 -0.86 -7.34 10.01
CA GLY A 75 -2.11 -8.10 10.04
C GLY A 75 -2.90 -7.92 11.37
N PRO A 76 -4.18 -8.36 11.37
CA PRO A 76 -5.00 -8.35 12.58
C PRO A 76 -4.43 -9.30 13.63
N GLY A 77 -4.61 -8.97 14.91
CA GLY A 77 -4.16 -9.81 16.03
C GLY A 77 -2.66 -9.74 16.36
N SER A 78 -1.84 -9.03 15.55
CA SER A 78 -0.43 -8.82 15.88
C SER A 78 -0.24 -7.77 16.97
N GLY A 79 0.79 -7.95 17.82
CA GLY A 79 1.14 -7.01 18.89
C GLY A 79 1.77 -5.70 18.39
N ALA A 80 1.94 -4.74 19.30
CA ALA A 80 2.50 -3.42 19.01
C ALA A 80 3.93 -3.49 18.44
N GLU A 81 4.73 -4.45 18.89
CA GLU A 81 6.08 -4.67 18.39
C GLU A 81 6.07 -4.94 16.88
N ARG A 82 5.21 -5.86 16.44
CA ARG A 82 5.13 -6.20 15.01
C ARG A 82 4.53 -5.07 14.17
N LYS A 83 3.71 -4.19 14.74
CA LYS A 83 3.30 -2.95 14.07
C LYS A 83 4.53 -2.08 13.77
N ARG A 84 5.47 -2.01 14.69
CA ARG A 84 6.71 -1.25 14.52
C ARG A 84 7.67 -1.90 13.53
N THR A 85 7.86 -3.22 13.57
CA THR A 85 8.82 -3.91 12.68
C THR A 85 8.33 -4.01 11.25
N MET A 86 7.04 -4.28 11.02
CA MET A 86 6.47 -4.43 9.68
C MET A 86 5.89 -3.12 9.13
N ASP A 87 4.92 -2.48 9.85
CA ASP A 87 4.22 -1.32 9.30
C ASP A 87 5.13 -0.08 9.18
N LEU A 88 6.17 0.02 10.01
CA LEU A 88 7.20 1.05 9.91
C LEU A 88 8.49 0.48 9.30
N GLY A 89 9.12 -0.50 9.95
CA GLY A 89 10.43 -1.02 9.55
C GLY A 89 10.43 -1.55 8.12
N GLY A 90 9.44 -2.36 7.74
CA GLY A 90 9.26 -2.84 6.38
C GLY A 90 9.05 -1.72 5.37
N ALA A 91 8.27 -0.70 5.74
CA ALA A 91 8.07 0.48 4.89
C ALA A 91 9.37 1.26 4.66
N LEU A 92 10.16 1.50 5.72
CA LEU A 92 11.45 2.19 5.62
C LEU A 92 12.43 1.45 4.72
N ARG A 93 12.54 0.13 4.85
CA ARG A 93 13.41 -0.70 4.00
C ARG A 93 13.01 -0.62 2.53
N LEU A 94 11.70 -0.70 2.21
CA LEU A 94 11.25 -0.57 0.83
C LEU A 94 11.46 0.85 0.28
N ILE A 95 11.30 1.90 1.10
CA ILE A 95 11.60 3.29 0.69
C ILE A 95 13.08 3.42 0.34
N GLU A 96 13.98 2.86 1.16
CA GLU A 96 15.40 2.92 0.95
C GLU A 96 15.82 2.13 -0.29
N ALA A 97 15.27 0.93 -0.48
CA ALA A 97 15.47 0.12 -1.68
C ALA A 97 14.99 0.86 -2.95
N ALA A 98 13.79 1.44 -2.93
CA ALA A 98 13.25 2.19 -4.05
C ALA A 98 14.14 3.40 -4.43
N ARG A 99 14.70 4.09 -3.43
CA ARG A 99 15.65 5.19 -3.67
C ARG A 99 16.97 4.70 -4.28
N ALA A 100 17.53 3.62 -3.73
CA ALA A 100 18.79 3.05 -4.19
C ALA A 100 18.72 2.55 -5.63
N GLU A 101 17.61 1.90 -6.00
CA GLU A 101 17.35 1.38 -7.35
C GLU A 101 16.80 2.45 -8.32
N GLY A 102 16.58 3.69 -7.86
CA GLY A 102 16.10 4.80 -8.70
C GLY A 102 14.66 4.66 -9.18
N ILE A 103 13.80 3.97 -8.43
CA ILE A 103 12.40 3.74 -8.79
C ILE A 103 11.63 5.06 -8.74
N GLY A 104 10.98 5.40 -9.86
CA GLY A 104 10.34 6.71 -10.03
C GLY A 104 8.99 6.86 -9.30
N ARG A 105 8.32 5.76 -8.97
CA ARG A 105 6.96 5.77 -8.43
C ARG A 105 6.80 4.90 -7.18
N TYR A 106 6.28 5.48 -6.10
CA TYR A 106 5.99 4.77 -4.85
C TYR A 106 4.57 5.05 -4.38
N VAL A 107 3.78 4.01 -4.14
CA VAL A 107 2.42 4.13 -3.59
C VAL A 107 2.37 3.42 -2.24
N MET A 108 1.86 4.11 -1.21
CA MET A 108 1.74 3.55 0.15
C MET A 108 0.27 3.40 0.55
N VAL A 109 -0.09 2.22 1.00
CA VAL A 109 -1.32 1.99 1.75
C VAL A 109 -1.06 2.29 3.22
N SER A 110 -1.52 3.46 3.66
CA SER A 110 -1.48 3.90 5.04
C SER A 110 -2.81 3.62 5.76
N ALA A 111 -3.26 4.49 6.65
CA ALA A 111 -4.54 4.38 7.34
C ALA A 111 -5.12 5.74 7.68
N MET A 112 -6.42 5.88 7.58
CA MET A 112 -7.16 7.01 8.13
C MET A 112 -6.85 7.12 9.64
N GLY A 113 -6.54 8.33 10.10
CA GLY A 113 -6.07 8.59 11.48
C GLY A 113 -4.55 8.63 11.63
N ALA A 114 -3.77 8.21 10.63
CA ALA A 114 -2.31 8.41 10.65
C ALA A 114 -1.91 9.89 10.52
N ALA A 115 -2.82 10.76 10.04
CA ALA A 115 -2.60 12.20 10.02
C ALA A 115 -2.46 12.81 11.42
N ASP A 116 -3.16 12.25 12.40
CA ASP A 116 -3.19 12.73 13.79
C ASP A 116 -3.21 11.52 14.75
N PRO A 117 -2.08 10.80 14.85
CA PRO A 117 -2.01 9.60 15.65
C PRO A 117 -2.08 9.94 17.14
N PRO A 118 -2.68 9.06 17.97
CA PRO A 118 -2.74 9.29 19.41
C PRO A 118 -1.33 9.38 20.03
N ALA A 119 -1.20 10.15 21.14
CA ALA A 119 0.04 10.29 21.88
C ALA A 119 0.59 8.93 22.34
N GLU A 120 1.85 8.92 22.78
CA GLU A 120 2.49 7.72 23.32
C GLU A 120 1.71 7.15 24.51
N GLY A 121 1.70 5.82 24.63
CA GLY A 121 0.80 5.11 25.55
C GLY A 121 -0.50 4.76 24.83
N GLY A 122 -1.20 3.76 25.28
CA GLY A 122 -2.47 3.33 24.70
C GLY A 122 -2.42 1.93 24.09
N ASP A 123 -3.43 1.62 23.29
CA ASP A 123 -3.64 0.30 22.74
C ASP A 123 -2.77 -0.01 21.49
N VAL A 124 -2.88 -1.24 21.01
CA VAL A 124 -2.18 -1.71 19.80
C VAL A 124 -2.58 -0.89 18.56
N PHE A 125 -3.81 -0.40 18.52
CA PHE A 125 -4.28 0.42 17.40
C PHE A 125 -3.60 1.79 17.37
N GLY A 126 -3.38 2.42 18.52
CA GLY A 126 -2.59 3.65 18.62
C GLY A 126 -1.14 3.45 18.17
N ALA A 127 -0.52 2.31 18.56
CA ALA A 127 0.82 1.96 18.07
C ALA A 127 0.85 1.78 16.55
N TYR A 128 -0.18 1.16 15.96
CA TYR A 128 -0.35 1.03 14.52
C TYR A 128 -0.42 2.38 13.81
N LEU A 129 -1.27 3.30 14.29
CA LEU A 129 -1.42 4.62 13.67
C LEU A 129 -0.12 5.45 13.76
N ARG A 130 0.63 5.34 14.87
CA ARG A 130 1.95 5.99 14.98
C ARG A 130 2.95 5.42 13.98
N ALA A 131 3.00 4.09 13.82
CA ALA A 131 3.87 3.44 12.85
C ALA A 131 3.54 3.89 11.41
N LYS A 132 2.26 3.95 11.05
CA LYS A 132 1.81 4.46 9.73
C LYS A 132 2.16 5.94 9.56
N ALA A 133 1.94 6.78 10.57
CA ALA A 133 2.28 8.20 10.53
C ALA A 133 3.79 8.45 10.33
N GLU A 134 4.63 7.64 10.94
CA GLU A 134 6.08 7.73 10.79
C GLU A 134 6.54 7.26 9.40
N ALA A 135 5.97 6.16 8.90
CA ALA A 135 6.19 5.69 7.54
C ALA A 135 5.74 6.72 6.49
N ASP A 136 4.56 7.35 6.68
CA ASP A 136 4.05 8.42 5.81
C ASP A 136 5.04 9.60 5.74
N ARG A 137 5.54 10.06 6.91
CA ARG A 137 6.53 11.15 6.97
C ARG A 137 7.85 10.78 6.29
N ALA A 138 8.32 9.56 6.50
CA ALA A 138 9.55 9.08 5.88
C ALA A 138 9.43 9.03 4.35
N LEU A 139 8.30 8.53 3.83
CA LEU A 139 8.05 8.51 2.40
C LEU A 139 7.93 9.93 1.82
N ALA A 140 7.19 10.81 2.48
CA ALA A 140 7.05 12.20 2.02
C ALA A 140 8.39 12.96 1.98
N ALA A 141 9.32 12.62 2.86
CA ALA A 141 10.67 13.21 2.90
C ALA A 141 11.70 12.50 2.00
N SER A 142 11.33 11.38 1.35
CA SER A 142 12.26 10.50 0.63
C SER A 142 12.80 11.07 -0.70
N GLY A 143 12.08 12.01 -1.31
CA GLY A 143 12.37 12.51 -2.67
C GLY A 143 11.81 11.63 -3.79
N LEU A 144 11.11 10.52 -3.48
CA LEU A 144 10.43 9.68 -4.46
C LEU A 144 9.15 10.34 -4.98
N GLY A 145 8.72 9.97 -6.18
CA GLY A 145 7.40 10.29 -6.72
C GLY A 145 6.30 9.51 -6.00
N PHE A 146 5.90 9.97 -4.82
CA PHE A 146 5.02 9.21 -3.94
C PHE A 146 3.52 9.55 -4.08
N THR A 147 2.68 8.60 -3.65
CA THR A 147 1.28 8.84 -3.24
C THR A 147 0.99 8.03 -1.98
N ILE A 148 0.37 8.64 -0.99
CA ILE A 148 -0.05 8.00 0.25
C ILE A 148 -1.57 7.95 0.28
N VAL A 149 -2.13 6.74 0.24
CA VAL A 149 -3.57 6.48 0.35
C VAL A 149 -3.85 6.03 1.78
N ARG A 150 -4.78 6.72 2.47
CA ARG A 150 -5.21 6.44 3.84
C ARG A 150 -6.65 5.91 3.87
N PRO A 151 -6.88 4.61 3.68
CA PRO A 151 -8.22 4.05 3.72
C PRO A 151 -8.84 4.16 5.12
N GLY A 152 -10.17 4.28 5.15
CA GLY A 152 -10.99 4.04 6.33
C GLY A 152 -11.02 2.56 6.74
N GLY A 153 -12.03 2.14 7.47
CA GLY A 153 -12.23 0.75 7.87
C GLY A 153 -12.39 -0.17 6.66
N LEU A 154 -11.47 -1.14 6.50
CA LEU A 154 -11.47 -2.06 5.36
C LEU A 154 -12.52 -3.15 5.53
N THR A 155 -13.38 -3.34 4.51
CA THR A 155 -14.36 -4.43 4.47
C THR A 155 -14.05 -5.44 3.36
N ASP A 156 -14.68 -6.62 3.43
CA ASP A 156 -14.63 -7.65 2.38
C ASP A 156 -15.94 -7.66 1.56
N ASP A 157 -16.72 -6.58 1.62
CA ASP A 157 -17.93 -6.41 0.82
C ASP A 157 -17.58 -6.33 -0.68
N PRO A 158 -18.55 -6.62 -1.56
CA PRO A 158 -18.39 -6.41 -3.00
C PRO A 158 -17.98 -4.97 -3.32
N PRO A 159 -17.18 -4.76 -4.38
CA PRO A 159 -16.81 -3.41 -4.80
C PRO A 159 -18.02 -2.59 -5.23
N THR A 160 -18.00 -1.31 -4.92
CA THR A 160 -19.00 -0.35 -5.35
C THR A 160 -18.58 0.40 -6.62
N GLY A 161 -17.28 0.47 -6.89
CA GLY A 161 -16.68 1.30 -7.93
C GLY A 161 -16.78 2.79 -7.67
N ARG A 162 -17.18 3.18 -6.44
CA ARG A 162 -17.43 4.57 -6.04
C ARG A 162 -16.80 4.89 -4.70
N VAL A 163 -16.15 6.04 -4.62
CA VAL A 163 -15.39 6.46 -3.44
C VAL A 163 -15.56 7.96 -3.17
N GLU A 164 -15.13 8.35 -1.99
CA GLU A 164 -14.83 9.73 -1.63
C GLU A 164 -13.35 9.81 -1.25
N VAL A 165 -12.65 10.81 -1.80
CA VAL A 165 -11.24 11.11 -1.52
C VAL A 165 -11.10 12.55 -1.03
N GLY A 166 -10.21 12.80 -0.08
CA GLY A 166 -9.98 14.13 0.47
C GLY A 166 -8.83 14.18 1.45
N GLU A 167 -8.34 15.37 1.78
CA GLU A 167 -7.24 15.54 2.74
C GLU A 167 -7.60 15.04 4.15
N ARG A 168 -8.86 15.27 4.55
CA ARG A 168 -9.44 14.81 5.82
C ARG A 168 -10.91 14.49 5.60
N LEU A 169 -11.28 13.24 5.78
CA LEU A 169 -12.64 12.78 5.68
C LEU A 169 -13.19 12.34 7.04
N PRO A 170 -14.52 12.38 7.22
CA PRO A 170 -15.16 11.71 8.34
C PRO A 170 -14.81 10.22 8.35
N ARG A 171 -14.80 9.60 9.51
CA ARG A 171 -14.58 8.14 9.61
C ARG A 171 -15.60 7.38 8.78
N GLY A 172 -15.11 6.46 7.95
CA GLY A 172 -15.92 5.65 7.06
C GLY A 172 -15.28 4.28 6.84
N GLN A 173 -15.89 3.51 5.96
CA GLN A 173 -15.40 2.20 5.53
C GLN A 173 -15.22 2.20 4.01
N VAL A 174 -14.45 1.24 3.50
CA VAL A 174 -14.26 1.04 2.07
C VAL A 174 -13.94 -0.44 1.79
N PRO A 175 -14.56 -1.06 0.75
CA PRO A 175 -14.20 -2.38 0.30
C PRO A 175 -12.73 -2.44 -0.14
N ARG A 176 -12.03 -3.53 0.22
CA ARG A 176 -10.64 -3.75 -0.22
C ARG A 176 -10.51 -3.77 -1.74
N ALA A 177 -11.55 -4.20 -2.44
CA ALA A 177 -11.57 -4.20 -3.89
C ALA A 177 -11.58 -2.78 -4.47
N ASP A 178 -12.33 -1.84 -3.86
CA ASP A 178 -12.31 -0.43 -4.27
C ASP A 178 -10.97 0.24 -3.92
N VAL A 179 -10.35 -0.13 -2.78
CA VAL A 179 -8.97 0.32 -2.47
C VAL A 179 -8.00 -0.15 -3.54
N ALA A 180 -8.05 -1.43 -3.94
CA ALA A 180 -7.17 -1.97 -4.99
C ALA A 180 -7.36 -1.23 -6.32
N GLU A 181 -8.59 -0.90 -6.68
CA GLU A 181 -8.89 -0.12 -7.89
C GLU A 181 -8.30 1.30 -7.79
N VAL A 182 -8.49 2.00 -6.67
CA VAL A 182 -7.87 3.32 -6.44
C VAL A 182 -6.35 3.25 -6.55
N LEU A 183 -5.71 2.21 -5.98
CA LEU A 183 -4.26 2.02 -6.09
C LEU A 183 -3.80 1.81 -7.55
N ALA A 184 -4.58 1.08 -8.36
CA ALA A 184 -4.30 0.90 -9.77
C ALA A 184 -4.43 2.22 -10.56
N GLU A 185 -5.43 3.05 -10.24
CA GLU A 185 -5.60 4.37 -10.85
C GLU A 185 -4.47 5.33 -10.45
N VAL A 186 -4.13 5.44 -9.15
CA VAL A 186 -3.07 6.37 -8.73
C VAL A 186 -1.70 6.06 -9.33
N LEU A 187 -1.44 4.83 -9.73
CA LEU A 187 -0.20 4.46 -10.42
C LEU A 187 -0.04 5.14 -11.77
N VAL A 188 -1.14 5.43 -12.47
CA VAL A 188 -1.15 6.00 -13.82
C VAL A 188 -1.52 7.49 -13.86
N PHE A 189 -2.15 8.02 -12.81
CA PHE A 189 -2.57 9.42 -12.75
C PHE A 189 -1.46 10.32 -12.16
N PRO A 190 -0.79 11.17 -12.97
CA PRO A 190 0.35 11.98 -12.50
C PRO A 190 -0.02 13.10 -11.52
N ASN A 191 -1.29 13.57 -11.51
CA ASN A 191 -1.80 14.55 -10.54
C ASN A 191 -1.75 14.05 -9.09
N THR A 192 -1.61 12.74 -8.88
CA THR A 192 -1.51 12.12 -7.56
C THR A 192 -0.09 12.13 -6.98
N LEU A 193 0.92 12.55 -7.76
CA LEU A 193 2.30 12.66 -7.30
C LEU A 193 2.44 13.70 -6.17
N GLY A 194 3.08 13.30 -5.08
CA GLY A 194 3.26 14.13 -3.89
C GLY A 194 2.00 14.26 -3.03
N LYS A 195 0.94 13.53 -3.34
CA LYS A 195 -0.34 13.63 -2.64
C LYS A 195 -0.50 12.61 -1.51
N THR A 196 -1.19 13.05 -0.48
CA THR A 196 -1.67 12.21 0.64
C THR A 196 -3.14 12.50 0.84
N PHE A 197 -3.98 11.47 0.85
CA PHE A 197 -5.42 11.63 0.99
C PHE A 197 -6.07 10.46 1.74
N ASP A 198 -7.18 10.76 2.42
CA ASP A 198 -8.08 9.78 3.01
C ASP A 198 -9.01 9.21 1.93
N LEU A 199 -9.45 7.96 2.12
CA LEU A 199 -10.28 7.21 1.19
C LEU A 199 -11.38 6.46 1.94
N VAL A 200 -12.63 6.69 1.57
CA VAL A 200 -13.80 5.95 2.04
C VAL A 200 -14.76 5.65 0.89
N SER A 201 -15.75 4.80 1.10
CA SER A 201 -16.86 4.64 0.15
C SER A 201 -17.60 5.96 -0.04
N GLY A 202 -18.03 6.24 -1.25
CA GLY A 202 -18.70 7.49 -1.62
C GLY A 202 -19.59 7.34 -2.84
N GLU A 203 -19.86 8.44 -3.51
CA GLU A 203 -20.78 8.49 -4.66
C GLU A 203 -20.05 8.79 -5.99
N VAL A 204 -18.74 9.13 -5.96
CA VAL A 204 -17.97 9.50 -7.15
C VAL A 204 -17.32 8.23 -7.75
N PRO A 205 -17.42 7.97 -9.06
CA PRO A 205 -16.67 6.90 -9.71
C PRO A 205 -15.17 7.02 -9.43
N ILE A 206 -14.50 5.88 -9.20
CA ILE A 206 -13.09 5.85 -8.75
C ILE A 206 -12.18 6.63 -9.68
N GLU A 207 -12.27 6.42 -11.00
CA GLU A 207 -11.45 7.12 -11.99
C GLU A 207 -11.64 8.65 -11.90
N GLU A 208 -12.89 9.11 -11.78
CA GLU A 208 -13.21 10.53 -11.64
C GLU A 208 -12.69 11.11 -10.32
N ALA A 209 -12.84 10.37 -9.21
CA ALA A 209 -12.35 10.78 -7.91
C ALA A 209 -10.82 10.94 -7.90
N VAL A 210 -10.09 10.00 -8.52
CA VAL A 210 -8.62 10.04 -8.60
C VAL A 210 -8.15 11.13 -9.56
N ALA A 211 -8.84 11.34 -10.68
CA ALA A 211 -8.53 12.42 -11.62
C ALA A 211 -8.72 13.82 -11.00
N GLY A 212 -9.58 13.95 -10.00
CA GLY A 212 -9.88 15.20 -9.31
C GLY A 212 -8.96 15.55 -8.12
N ILE A 213 -7.93 14.72 -7.79
CA ILE A 213 -7.00 14.95 -6.66
C ILE A 213 -6.02 16.14 -6.97
#